data_a2636ab0a560872b0dd6df0d73a2a590
#
_entry.id   a2636ab0a560872b0dd6df0d73a2a590
#
_cell.length_a   1.000
_cell.length_b   1.000
_cell.length_c   1.000
_cell.angle_alpha   90.00
_cell.angle_beta   90.00
_cell.angle_gamma   90.00
#
_symmetry.space_group_name_H-M   'P 1'
#
loop_
_entity.id
_entity.type
_entity.pdbx_description
1 polymer ?
#
loop_
_entity_poly.entity_id
_entity_poly.type
_entity_poly.pdbx_seq_one_letter_code
_entity_poly.pdbx_strand_id
1 'polypeptide(L)'
;TAEDAWQNFIPSPGEISGYYPALGPSVRVDSHLYKDYQIPPFYDSLLAKLIVRAPSYDLAVNKLKRALDEFTIEGSVKTTIPFLLSISKERDFRRGFFDTSYVENKMPSLLEKMKTKDNEDNEEVIAAIAAAIQRVKDARKFKEEHADE
;
A
#
# COMPACT_ATOMS: atom_id res chain seq x y z
N THR A 1 3.36 4.75 -9.71
CA THR A 1 2.64 5.90 -10.33
C THR A 1 1.62 6.47 -9.37
N ALA A 2 1.28 7.77 -9.56
CA ALA A 2 0.17 8.47 -8.91
C ALA A 2 -1.13 8.21 -9.69
N GLU A 3 -1.71 7.05 -9.46
CA GLU A 3 -2.91 6.59 -10.16
C GLU A 3 -3.80 5.79 -9.21
N ASP A 4 -5.12 5.93 -9.39
CA ASP A 4 -6.10 5.14 -8.68
C ASP A 4 -6.40 3.84 -9.42
N ALA A 5 -5.84 2.73 -8.94
CA ALA A 5 -6.06 1.42 -9.54
C ALA A 5 -7.53 0.94 -9.44
N TRP A 6 -8.31 1.47 -8.47
CA TRP A 6 -9.74 1.16 -8.33
C TRP A 6 -10.59 1.84 -9.40
N GLN A 7 -10.10 2.92 -9.98
CA GLN A 7 -10.77 3.73 -10.99
C GLN A 7 -10.05 3.67 -12.33
N ASN A 8 -9.66 2.45 -12.74
CA ASN A 8 -9.02 2.20 -14.03
C ASN A 8 -7.76 3.06 -14.26
N PHE A 9 -6.93 3.24 -13.21
CA PHE A 9 -5.67 3.97 -13.26
C PHE A 9 -5.79 5.44 -13.69
N ILE A 10 -6.89 6.10 -13.33
CA ILE A 10 -6.97 7.54 -13.56
C ILE A 10 -5.86 8.25 -12.75
N PRO A 11 -5.24 9.30 -13.31
CA PRO A 11 -4.25 10.09 -12.61
C PRO A 11 -4.78 10.66 -11.30
N SER A 12 -3.95 10.61 -10.24
CA SER A 12 -4.28 11.11 -8.92
C SER A 12 -3.29 12.21 -8.52
N PRO A 13 -3.46 13.44 -9.01
CA PRO A 13 -2.64 14.58 -8.58
C PRO A 13 -2.93 14.93 -7.12
N GLY A 14 -1.97 15.59 -6.46
CA GLY A 14 -2.13 16.00 -5.07
C GLY A 14 -0.81 16.23 -4.36
N GLU A 15 -0.91 16.43 -3.06
CA GLU A 15 0.24 16.70 -2.18
C GLU A 15 0.77 15.41 -1.54
N ILE A 16 2.09 15.32 -1.43
CA ILE A 16 2.80 14.28 -0.68
C ILE A 16 3.21 14.84 0.67
N SER A 17 2.54 14.42 1.75
CA SER A 17 2.86 14.82 3.13
C SER A 17 3.98 13.99 3.76
N GLY A 18 4.19 12.76 3.28
CA GLY A 18 5.26 11.87 3.72
C GLY A 18 5.80 11.00 2.60
N TYR A 19 7.14 10.79 2.58
CA TYR A 19 7.82 9.96 1.59
C TYR A 19 8.89 9.12 2.26
N TYR A 20 8.66 7.80 2.31
CA TYR A 20 9.52 6.81 2.95
C TYR A 20 9.85 5.70 1.94
N PRO A 21 10.89 5.87 1.13
CA PRO A 21 11.28 4.87 0.14
C PRO A 21 11.81 3.61 0.81
N ALA A 22 11.54 2.46 0.19
CA ALA A 22 12.14 1.20 0.61
C ALA A 22 13.67 1.25 0.48
N LEU A 23 14.37 0.80 1.50
CA LEU A 23 15.83 0.77 1.56
C LEU A 23 16.35 -0.65 1.82
N GLY A 24 17.64 -0.86 1.58
CA GLY A 24 18.33 -2.10 1.92
C GLY A 24 19.20 -2.69 0.82
N PRO A 25 19.90 -3.79 1.12
CA PRO A 25 20.80 -4.43 0.17
C PRO A 25 20.08 -4.88 -1.11
N SER A 26 20.59 -4.45 -2.26
CA SER A 26 20.04 -4.76 -3.57
C SER A 26 18.59 -4.26 -3.78
N VAL A 27 18.22 -3.18 -3.10
CA VAL A 27 17.01 -2.37 -3.35
C VAL A 27 17.48 -1.01 -3.82
N ARG A 28 16.92 -0.52 -4.93
CA ARG A 28 17.18 0.81 -5.49
C ARG A 28 15.87 1.46 -5.81
N VAL A 29 15.72 2.70 -5.40
CA VAL A 29 14.58 3.55 -5.72
C VAL A 29 15.07 4.79 -6.45
N ASP A 30 14.63 4.95 -7.69
CA ASP A 30 14.87 6.16 -8.48
C ASP A 30 13.60 6.99 -8.44
N SER A 31 13.64 8.17 -7.83
CA SER A 31 12.48 9.03 -7.63
C SER A 31 12.88 10.49 -7.60
N HIS A 32 11.94 11.36 -7.93
CA HIS A 32 12.04 12.82 -7.78
C HIS A 32 11.23 13.32 -6.57
N LEU A 33 10.58 12.42 -5.82
CA LEU A 33 9.71 12.77 -4.72
C LEU A 33 10.48 13.23 -3.48
N TYR A 34 9.86 14.15 -2.77
CA TYR A 34 10.24 14.60 -1.44
C TYR A 34 8.99 15.02 -0.66
N LYS A 35 9.13 15.19 0.63
CA LYS A 35 8.04 15.69 1.48
C LYS A 35 7.57 17.06 0.99
N ASP A 36 6.25 17.28 1.03
CA ASP A 36 5.57 18.51 0.58
C ASP A 36 5.63 18.74 -0.95
N TYR A 37 5.98 17.69 -1.73
CA TYR A 37 5.94 17.77 -3.19
C TYR A 37 4.49 17.77 -3.70
N GLN A 38 4.19 18.69 -4.62
CA GLN A 38 2.92 18.79 -5.31
C GLN A 38 2.98 18.05 -6.65
N ILE A 39 2.19 17.01 -6.81
CA ILE A 39 2.08 16.28 -8.07
C ILE A 39 1.14 17.06 -8.99
N PRO A 40 1.65 17.64 -10.09
CA PRO A 40 0.82 18.41 -11.00
C PRO A 40 -0.02 17.50 -11.91
N PRO A 41 -1.22 17.93 -12.31
CA PRO A 41 -2.11 17.14 -13.17
C PRO A 41 -1.68 17.10 -14.64
N PHE A 42 -0.63 17.82 -15.03
CA PHE A 42 -0.25 18.05 -16.43
C PHE A 42 0.90 17.19 -16.94
N TYR A 43 1.51 16.40 -16.07
CA TYR A 43 2.66 15.55 -16.38
C TYR A 43 2.32 14.07 -16.20
N ASP A 44 3.28 13.22 -16.57
CA ASP A 44 3.20 11.78 -16.34
C ASP A 44 3.01 11.47 -14.86
N SER A 45 2.25 10.42 -14.58
CA SER A 45 1.96 9.96 -13.23
C SER A 45 3.12 9.22 -12.56
N LEU A 46 4.26 9.03 -13.23
CA LEU A 46 5.41 8.31 -12.70
C LEU A 46 6.00 9.02 -11.48
N LEU A 47 6.03 8.33 -10.34
CA LEU A 47 6.57 8.81 -9.08
C LEU A 47 7.96 8.24 -8.76
N ALA A 48 8.09 6.94 -8.95
CA ALA A 48 9.32 6.22 -8.62
C ALA A 48 9.46 4.94 -9.43
N LYS A 49 10.71 4.49 -9.57
CA LYS A 49 11.07 3.17 -10.08
C LYS A 49 11.71 2.38 -8.95
N LEU A 50 11.03 1.35 -8.47
CA LEU A 50 11.56 0.42 -7.48
C LEU A 50 12.24 -0.75 -8.21
N ILE A 51 13.52 -0.94 -7.96
CA ILE A 51 14.36 -1.95 -8.61
C ILE A 51 14.94 -2.84 -7.53
N VAL A 52 14.79 -4.14 -7.69
CA VAL A 52 15.34 -5.14 -6.78
C VAL A 52 16.23 -6.12 -7.53
N ARG A 53 17.27 -6.63 -6.85
CA ARG A 53 18.16 -7.67 -7.38
C ARG A 53 18.23 -8.83 -6.40
N ALA A 54 18.23 -10.06 -6.94
CA ALA A 54 18.45 -11.29 -6.18
C ALA A 54 19.06 -12.38 -7.07
N PRO A 55 19.61 -13.47 -6.49
CA PRO A 55 20.21 -14.58 -7.26
C PRO A 55 19.22 -15.38 -8.10
N SER A 56 17.93 -15.39 -7.73
CA SER A 56 16.87 -16.08 -8.48
C SER A 56 15.62 -15.21 -8.60
N TYR A 57 14.74 -15.57 -9.53
CA TYR A 57 13.48 -14.86 -9.75
C TYR A 57 12.57 -14.90 -8.50
N ASP A 58 12.39 -16.05 -7.86
CA ASP A 58 11.56 -16.18 -6.66
C ASP A 58 12.10 -15.32 -5.52
N LEU A 59 13.42 -15.30 -5.30
CA LEU A 59 14.03 -14.41 -4.31
C LEU A 59 13.88 -12.92 -4.67
N ALA A 60 13.89 -12.57 -5.96
CA ALA A 60 13.63 -11.22 -6.42
C ALA A 60 12.17 -10.81 -6.14
N VAL A 61 11.21 -11.68 -6.42
CA VAL A 61 9.79 -11.42 -6.14
C VAL A 61 9.52 -11.27 -4.63
N ASN A 62 10.13 -12.11 -3.79
CA ASN A 62 10.02 -11.99 -2.34
C ASN A 62 10.62 -10.67 -1.82
N LYS A 63 11.77 -10.26 -2.38
CA LYS A 63 12.38 -8.96 -2.06
C LYS A 63 11.53 -7.80 -2.54
N LEU A 64 10.97 -7.88 -3.75
CA LEU A 64 10.06 -6.88 -4.30
C LEU A 64 8.84 -6.69 -3.41
N LYS A 65 8.20 -7.80 -3.00
CA LYS A 65 7.05 -7.77 -2.09
C LYS A 65 7.40 -7.02 -0.80
N ARG A 66 8.51 -7.39 -0.14
CA ARG A 66 8.95 -6.70 1.09
C ARG A 66 9.20 -5.22 0.86
N ALA A 67 9.90 -4.87 -0.23
CA ALA A 67 10.18 -3.49 -0.56
C ALA A 67 8.90 -2.68 -0.85
N LEU A 68 7.89 -3.28 -1.47
CA LEU A 68 6.59 -2.64 -1.68
C LEU A 68 5.81 -2.46 -0.37
N ASP A 69 5.88 -3.42 0.56
CA ASP A 69 5.27 -3.33 1.89
C ASP A 69 5.91 -2.21 2.74
N GLU A 70 7.21 -1.98 2.57
CA GLU A 70 7.98 -0.94 3.29
C GLU A 70 7.88 0.45 2.62
N PHE A 71 7.49 0.52 1.34
CA PHE A 71 7.45 1.77 0.57
C PHE A 71 6.19 2.56 0.87
N THR A 72 6.32 3.63 1.64
CA THR A 72 5.18 4.45 2.06
C THR A 72 5.21 5.82 1.41
N ILE A 73 4.08 6.21 0.83
CA ILE A 73 3.79 7.55 0.32
C ILE A 73 2.50 8.01 0.99
N GLU A 74 2.60 9.05 1.81
CA GLU A 74 1.47 9.66 2.50
C GLU A 74 1.06 10.96 1.79
N GLY A 75 -0.25 11.26 1.83
CA GLY A 75 -0.79 12.48 1.23
C GLY A 75 -2.19 12.30 0.67
N SER A 76 -2.59 13.26 -0.14
CA SER A 76 -3.90 13.23 -0.84
C SER A 76 -3.90 12.41 -2.14
N VAL A 77 -2.78 11.76 -2.45
CA VAL A 77 -2.59 11.01 -3.70
C VAL A 77 -2.92 9.53 -3.54
N LYS A 78 -3.47 8.92 -4.59
CA LYS A 78 -3.55 7.47 -4.74
C LYS A 78 -2.32 6.97 -5.47
N THR A 79 -1.82 5.80 -5.10
CA THR A 79 -0.67 5.18 -5.77
C THR A 79 -0.98 3.77 -6.22
N THR A 80 -0.20 3.27 -7.18
CA THR A 80 -0.30 1.89 -7.65
C THR A 80 0.41 0.88 -6.73
N ILE A 81 0.97 1.28 -5.59
CA ILE A 81 1.66 0.37 -4.65
C ILE A 81 0.77 -0.81 -4.24
N PRO A 82 -0.50 -0.62 -3.80
CA PRO A 82 -1.38 -1.73 -3.42
C PRO A 82 -1.64 -2.71 -4.56
N PHE A 83 -1.80 -2.20 -5.78
CA PHE A 83 -1.98 -3.00 -6.98
C PHE A 83 -0.72 -3.83 -7.30
N LEU A 84 0.46 -3.23 -7.29
CA LEU A 84 1.73 -3.91 -7.51
C LEU A 84 2.00 -4.98 -6.45
N LEU A 85 1.64 -4.70 -5.20
CA LEU A 85 1.71 -5.66 -4.11
C LEU A 85 0.79 -6.87 -4.36
N SER A 86 -0.43 -6.65 -4.86
CA SER A 86 -1.36 -7.73 -5.23
C SER A 86 -0.81 -8.59 -6.37
N ILE A 87 -0.25 -7.99 -7.41
CA ILE A 87 0.44 -8.72 -8.50
C ILE A 87 1.57 -9.58 -7.95
N SER A 88 2.40 -9.05 -7.05
CA SER A 88 3.55 -9.76 -6.49
C SER A 88 3.16 -11.05 -5.73
N LYS A 89 1.90 -11.16 -5.31
CA LYS A 89 1.33 -12.33 -4.62
C LYS A 89 0.73 -13.35 -5.56
N GLU A 90 0.43 -12.97 -6.81
CA GLU A 90 -0.18 -13.87 -7.79
C GLU A 90 0.73 -15.04 -8.16
N ARG A 91 0.13 -16.24 -8.22
CA ARG A 91 0.88 -17.48 -8.48
C ARG A 91 1.58 -17.47 -9.83
N ASP A 92 0.90 -16.97 -10.87
CA ASP A 92 1.44 -16.96 -12.22
C ASP A 92 2.61 -15.99 -12.32
N PHE A 93 2.49 -14.80 -11.71
CA PHE A 93 3.58 -13.83 -11.61
C PHE A 93 4.79 -14.42 -10.88
N ARG A 94 4.58 -15.06 -9.74
CA ARG A 94 5.66 -15.71 -8.95
C ARG A 94 6.37 -16.85 -9.69
N ARG A 95 5.74 -17.44 -10.68
CA ARG A 95 6.30 -18.48 -11.54
C ARG A 95 6.90 -17.96 -12.84
N GLY A 96 6.80 -16.66 -13.10
CA GLY A 96 7.24 -16.06 -14.35
C GLY A 96 6.31 -16.34 -15.55
N PHE A 97 5.08 -16.79 -15.30
CA PHE A 97 4.09 -17.05 -16.34
C PHE A 97 3.23 -15.82 -16.58
N PHE A 98 3.74 -14.89 -17.33
CA PHE A 98 3.03 -13.67 -17.72
C PHE A 98 3.56 -13.17 -19.06
N ASP A 99 2.69 -12.47 -19.77
CA ASP A 99 2.94 -11.81 -21.04
C ASP A 99 2.44 -10.35 -21.01
N THR A 100 2.44 -9.68 -22.14
CA THR A 100 2.00 -8.27 -22.24
C THR A 100 0.51 -8.08 -21.94
N SER A 101 -0.32 -9.11 -22.07
CA SER A 101 -1.76 -9.08 -21.79
C SER A 101 -2.10 -9.47 -20.33
N TYR A 102 -1.09 -9.87 -19.55
CA TYR A 102 -1.28 -10.41 -18.20
C TYR A 102 -2.10 -9.48 -17.29
N VAL A 103 -1.74 -8.19 -17.26
CA VAL A 103 -2.41 -7.21 -16.41
C VAL A 103 -3.86 -7.06 -16.80
N GLU A 104 -4.17 -6.89 -18.11
CA GLU A 104 -5.55 -6.75 -18.60
C GLU A 104 -6.40 -7.97 -18.24
N ASN A 105 -5.87 -9.17 -18.45
CA ASN A 105 -6.57 -10.42 -18.17
C ASN A 105 -6.82 -10.67 -16.68
N LYS A 106 -5.89 -10.23 -15.81
CA LYS A 106 -6.00 -10.44 -14.35
C LYS A 106 -6.67 -9.29 -13.62
N MET A 107 -6.81 -8.12 -14.22
CA MET A 107 -7.32 -6.90 -13.62
C MET A 107 -8.64 -7.12 -12.85
N PRO A 108 -9.70 -7.73 -13.42
CA PRO A 108 -10.97 -7.88 -12.72
C PRO A 108 -10.83 -8.65 -11.39
N SER A 109 -10.08 -9.76 -11.41
CA SER A 109 -9.87 -10.60 -10.23
C SER A 109 -8.95 -9.94 -9.19
N LEU A 110 -7.97 -9.14 -9.63
CA LEU A 110 -7.08 -8.39 -8.74
C LEU A 110 -7.83 -7.28 -8.03
N LEU A 111 -8.65 -6.53 -8.74
CA LEU A 111 -9.48 -5.47 -8.15
C LEU A 111 -10.48 -6.02 -7.14
N GLU A 112 -11.10 -7.16 -7.40
CA GLU A 112 -12.00 -7.82 -6.45
C GLU A 112 -11.29 -8.22 -5.16
N LYS A 113 -10.14 -8.90 -5.27
CA LYS A 113 -9.31 -9.27 -4.11
C LYS A 113 -8.85 -8.07 -3.29
N MET A 114 -8.49 -6.99 -3.95
CA MET A 114 -8.05 -5.77 -3.28
C MET A 114 -9.22 -5.14 -2.49
N LYS A 115 -10.43 -5.02 -3.09
CA LYS A 115 -11.62 -4.50 -2.41
C LYS A 115 -12.01 -5.32 -1.18
N THR A 116 -11.92 -6.64 -1.26
CA THR A 116 -12.22 -7.52 -0.13
C THR A 116 -11.23 -7.28 1.01
N LYS A 117 -9.94 -7.16 0.69
CA LYS A 117 -8.92 -6.90 1.69
C LYS A 117 -9.09 -5.54 2.38
N ASP A 118 -9.36 -4.48 1.63
CA ASP A 118 -9.61 -3.16 2.21
C ASP A 118 -10.79 -3.17 3.18
N ASN A 119 -11.83 -3.95 2.91
CA ASN A 119 -12.97 -4.11 3.80
C ASN A 119 -12.58 -4.87 5.08
N GLU A 120 -11.82 -5.97 4.97
CA GLU A 120 -11.33 -6.74 6.12
C GLU A 120 -10.41 -5.89 7.01
N ASP A 121 -9.44 -5.18 6.43
CA ASP A 121 -8.52 -4.29 7.16
C ASP A 121 -9.30 -3.16 7.88
N ASN A 122 -10.33 -2.59 7.25
CA ASN A 122 -11.20 -1.59 7.87
C ASN A 122 -12.03 -2.17 9.03
N GLU A 123 -12.59 -3.36 8.90
CA GLU A 123 -13.36 -4.02 9.97
C GLU A 123 -12.47 -4.32 11.18
N GLU A 124 -11.23 -4.79 10.98
CA GLU A 124 -10.26 -4.99 12.05
C GLU A 124 -9.92 -3.69 12.79
N VAL A 125 -9.68 -2.61 12.05
CA VAL A 125 -9.39 -1.29 12.64
C VAL A 125 -10.59 -0.78 13.46
N ILE A 126 -11.80 -0.89 12.93
CA ILE A 126 -13.03 -0.48 13.62
C ILE A 126 -13.22 -1.31 14.90
N ALA A 127 -13.01 -2.62 14.84
CA ALA A 127 -13.10 -3.50 16.01
C ALA A 127 -12.04 -3.15 17.08
N ALA A 128 -10.81 -2.86 16.68
CA ALA A 128 -9.74 -2.44 17.58
C ALA A 128 -10.05 -1.10 18.27
N ILE A 129 -10.57 -0.12 17.52
CA ILE A 129 -10.99 1.18 18.08
C ILE A 129 -12.16 0.99 19.05
N ALA A 130 -13.17 0.19 18.71
CA ALA A 130 -14.30 -0.09 19.58
C ALA A 130 -13.87 -0.74 20.91
N ALA A 131 -12.95 -1.72 20.84
CA ALA A 131 -12.38 -2.37 22.03
C ALA A 131 -11.57 -1.39 22.88
N ALA A 132 -10.81 -0.49 22.28
CA ALA A 132 -10.06 0.54 23.01
C ALA A 132 -11.00 1.53 23.72
N ILE A 133 -12.06 1.99 23.06
CA ILE A 133 -13.08 2.86 23.66
C ILE A 133 -13.75 2.16 24.84
N GLN A 134 -14.10 0.88 24.71
CA GLN A 134 -14.74 0.14 25.79
C GLN A 134 -13.81 0.04 27.01
N ARG A 135 -12.51 -0.28 26.82
CA ARG A 135 -11.53 -0.31 27.91
C ARG A 135 -11.42 1.03 28.66
N VAL A 136 -11.44 2.14 27.92
CA VAL A 136 -11.40 3.48 28.54
C VAL A 136 -12.65 3.75 29.36
N LYS A 137 -13.84 3.35 28.87
CA LYS A 137 -15.11 3.49 29.62
C LYS A 137 -15.09 2.66 30.90
N ASP A 138 -14.66 1.40 30.81
CA ASP A 138 -14.57 0.50 31.97
C ASP A 138 -13.58 1.02 33.01
N ALA A 139 -12.42 1.56 32.59
CA ALA A 139 -11.43 2.15 33.48
C ALA A 139 -11.96 3.43 34.17
N ARG A 140 -12.78 4.25 33.50
CA ARG A 140 -13.44 5.41 34.11
C ARG A 140 -14.46 4.99 35.15
N LYS A 141 -15.32 4.04 34.81
CA LYS A 141 -16.31 3.49 35.71
C LYS A 141 -15.68 2.92 36.99
N PHE A 142 -14.59 2.15 36.84
CA PHE A 142 -13.84 1.61 37.97
C PHE A 142 -13.28 2.70 38.88
N LYS A 143 -12.78 3.80 38.32
CA LYS A 143 -12.27 4.94 39.11
C LYS A 143 -13.39 5.67 39.83
N GLU A 144 -14.57 5.83 39.23
CA GLU A 144 -15.73 6.46 39.86
C GLU A 144 -16.28 5.62 41.02
N GLU A 145 -16.33 4.29 40.85
CA GLU A 145 -16.79 3.36 41.92
C GLU A 145 -15.84 3.28 43.13
N HIS A 146 -14.54 3.66 43.00
CA HIS A 146 -13.53 3.58 44.06
C HIS A 146 -12.94 4.95 44.45
N ALA A 147 -13.63 6.04 44.09
CA ALA A 147 -13.18 7.39 44.43
C ALA A 147 -13.60 7.84 45.86
N ASP A 148 -14.47 7.10 46.51
CA ASP A 148 -15.03 7.44 47.84
C ASP A 148 -14.45 6.57 48.97
N GLU A 149 -13.38 5.79 48.73
CA GLU A 149 -12.58 5.10 49.72
C GLU A 149 -11.27 5.87 50.02
#